data_042851981777faadce67e9f71e559c40
#
_entry.id   042851981777faadce67e9f71e559c40
#
_cell.length_a   1.000
_cell.length_b   1.000
_cell.length_c   1.000
_cell.angle_alpha   90.00
_cell.angle_beta   90.00
_cell.angle_gamma   90.00
#
_symmetry.space_group_name_H-M   'P 1'
#
loop_
_entity.id
_entity.type
_entity.pdbx_description
1 polymer ?
#
loop_
_entity_poly.entity_id
_entity_poly.type
_entity_poly.pdbx_seq_one_letter_code
_entity_poly.pdbx_strand_id
1 'polypeptide(L)'
;MKSSVSIATRTPARTATAFAPLGLTLVLALAGCSGDGTTFGDTNGAPTTGVYVIQNTAPPASGSVAKASATTTAATGTILQFSTSASGAATPVSTIANLNVTSLAYLAVDGTGDIYTTATEGTTGTSVLEFPVNSSNNAQPTRAIPFNTTTQISVPNGLAVDAAGDLALPEANSGIAIFASTANGSVAPTDYIAGGGASTLVNPTAAAVDTDDNLYIVNSGEDVTNPIVVFNTTSTGAPIRSIGGALTAMTVGSPQAIATDAAGNLYVANVVSGVSSILIFEPTATGNTPPLRDITGSNTLLGCVGGIALDNEGYLYVVSVPTCGSTASPTVLKFSTTGDGNIAPVATFTSATWTNADPTLSIAVY
;
A
#
# COMPACT_ATOMS: atom_id res chain seq x y z
N MET A 1 -12.03 22.89 -63.07
CA MET A 1 -13.07 22.05 -62.47
C MET A 1 -12.56 21.61 -61.11
N LYS A 2 -13.01 22.21 -60.04
CA LYS A 2 -12.65 21.85 -58.65
C LYS A 2 -13.81 21.04 -58.06
N SER A 3 -13.59 19.78 -57.72
CA SER A 3 -14.57 18.93 -57.04
C SER A 3 -14.33 19.03 -55.54
N SER A 4 -15.31 19.54 -54.81
CA SER A 4 -15.33 19.60 -53.37
C SER A 4 -16.03 18.35 -52.83
N VAL A 5 -15.32 17.58 -51.98
CA VAL A 5 -15.88 16.45 -51.24
C VAL A 5 -16.27 16.98 -49.86
N SER A 6 -17.57 16.91 -49.54
CA SER A 6 -18.14 17.25 -48.26
C SER A 6 -18.12 16.01 -47.35
N ILE A 7 -17.48 16.10 -46.18
CA ILE A 7 -17.50 15.05 -45.17
C ILE A 7 -18.60 15.38 -44.17
N ALA A 8 -19.65 14.57 -44.10
CA ALA A 8 -20.72 14.66 -43.12
C ALA A 8 -20.30 14.08 -41.77
N THR A 9 -20.26 14.91 -40.76
CA THR A 9 -20.11 14.52 -39.37
C THR A 9 -21.41 13.93 -38.83
N ARG A 10 -21.38 12.66 -38.44
CA ARG A 10 -22.50 12.02 -37.71
C ARG A 10 -22.27 12.14 -36.21
N THR A 11 -23.14 12.88 -35.55
CA THR A 11 -23.28 12.91 -34.09
C THR A 11 -24.18 11.77 -33.65
N PRO A 12 -23.84 10.92 -32.66
CA PRO A 12 -24.80 9.98 -32.09
C PRO A 12 -25.64 10.67 -31.04
N ALA A 13 -26.97 10.62 -31.22
CA ALA A 13 -27.95 11.07 -30.25
C ALA A 13 -27.98 10.08 -29.06
N ARG A 14 -27.74 10.57 -27.85
CA ARG A 14 -28.02 9.86 -26.61
C ARG A 14 -29.49 10.07 -26.23
N THR A 15 -30.27 9.02 -26.27
CA THR A 15 -31.63 8.95 -25.69
C THR A 15 -31.48 8.73 -24.19
N ALA A 16 -31.82 9.74 -23.40
CA ALA A 16 -31.99 9.63 -21.96
C ALA A 16 -33.38 9.05 -21.66
N THR A 17 -33.43 7.87 -21.10
CA THR A 17 -34.68 7.31 -20.53
C THR A 17 -34.71 7.64 -19.05
N ALA A 18 -35.62 8.52 -18.66
CA ALA A 18 -35.91 8.83 -17.27
C ALA A 18 -36.71 7.70 -16.63
N PHE A 19 -36.18 7.12 -15.54
CA PHE A 19 -36.95 6.25 -14.64
C PHE A 19 -37.39 7.06 -13.42
N ALA A 20 -38.69 7.06 -13.17
CA ALA A 20 -39.32 7.65 -11.99
C ALA A 20 -39.07 6.78 -10.75
N PRO A 21 -38.95 7.34 -9.52
CA PRO A 21 -38.77 6.57 -8.31
C PRO A 21 -40.11 5.99 -7.82
N LEU A 22 -40.18 4.68 -7.71
CA LEU A 22 -41.21 4.01 -6.89
C LEU A 22 -40.81 4.09 -5.43
N GLY A 23 -41.58 4.82 -4.64
CA GLY A 23 -41.46 4.83 -3.18
C GLY A 23 -41.89 3.48 -2.61
N LEU A 24 -41.02 2.85 -1.84
CA LEU A 24 -41.34 1.71 -0.99
C LEU A 24 -41.16 2.11 0.47
N THR A 25 -42.28 2.31 1.16
CA THR A 25 -42.35 2.54 2.60
C THR A 25 -42.12 1.20 3.30
N LEU A 26 -40.97 1.04 3.99
CA LEU A 26 -40.73 -0.13 4.83
C LEU A 26 -41.11 0.19 6.27
N VAL A 27 -42.09 -0.50 6.78
CA VAL A 27 -42.54 -0.50 8.18
C VAL A 27 -41.59 -1.34 9.01
N LEU A 28 -40.91 -0.72 9.98
CA LEU A 28 -40.02 -1.40 10.95
C LEU A 28 -40.90 -2.05 12.05
N ALA A 29 -40.96 -3.34 12.10
CA ALA A 29 -41.50 -4.09 13.26
C ALA A 29 -40.31 -4.48 14.17
N LEU A 30 -40.22 -3.86 15.35
CA LEU A 30 -39.38 -4.36 16.43
C LEU A 30 -40.00 -5.59 17.05
N ALA A 31 -39.36 -6.76 16.94
CA ALA A 31 -39.59 -7.88 17.82
C ALA A 31 -38.27 -8.28 18.47
N GLY A 32 -38.20 -8.01 19.76
CA GLY A 32 -37.11 -8.53 20.58
C GLY A 32 -37.31 -10.04 20.80
N CYS A 33 -36.20 -10.78 20.74
CA CYS A 33 -36.07 -12.05 21.43
C CYS A 33 -34.62 -12.36 21.72
N SER A 34 -34.34 -12.54 22.98
CA SER A 34 -33.12 -13.11 23.53
C SER A 34 -33.01 -14.57 23.11
N GLY A 35 -31.86 -14.99 22.60
CA GLY A 35 -31.60 -16.40 22.27
C GLY A 35 -30.14 -16.60 22.00
N ASP A 36 -29.43 -17.15 22.98
CA ASP A 36 -28.14 -17.76 22.90
C ASP A 36 -28.13 -18.81 21.78
N GLY A 37 -27.29 -18.65 20.80
CA GLY A 37 -27.21 -19.59 19.67
C GLY A 37 -26.04 -19.25 18.76
N THR A 38 -24.93 -19.92 18.97
CA THR A 38 -23.80 -20.01 18.04
C THR A 38 -24.28 -20.56 16.71
N THR A 39 -24.61 -19.70 15.77
CA THR A 39 -24.73 -20.07 14.36
C THR A 39 -23.54 -19.48 13.62
N PHE A 40 -22.66 -20.34 13.15
CA PHE A 40 -21.74 -20.02 12.07
C PHE A 40 -22.59 -19.74 10.83
N GLY A 41 -23.06 -18.52 10.68
CA GLY A 41 -23.71 -18.03 9.49
C GLY A 41 -22.63 -17.53 8.56
N ASP A 42 -22.48 -18.18 7.43
CA ASP A 42 -21.83 -17.65 6.24
C ASP A 42 -22.61 -16.39 5.81
N THR A 43 -22.19 -15.24 6.34
CA THR A 43 -22.66 -13.95 5.86
C THR A 43 -21.79 -13.59 4.68
N ASN A 44 -22.29 -13.67 3.45
CA ASN A 44 -21.85 -12.87 2.32
C ASN A 44 -21.99 -11.38 2.71
N GLY A 45 -21.21 -10.94 3.70
CA GLY A 45 -21.11 -9.55 4.14
C GLY A 45 -20.34 -8.76 3.11
N ALA A 46 -20.77 -7.52 2.89
CA ALA A 46 -19.95 -6.55 2.18
C ALA A 46 -18.50 -6.56 2.74
N PRO A 47 -17.49 -6.31 1.89
CA PRO A 47 -16.11 -6.27 2.32
C PRO A 47 -15.98 -5.40 3.57
N THR A 48 -15.36 -5.92 4.62
CA THR A 48 -15.16 -5.14 5.85
C THR A 48 -13.95 -4.25 5.66
N THR A 49 -14.14 -2.95 5.74
CA THR A 49 -13.05 -1.97 5.77
C THR A 49 -12.09 -2.27 6.92
N GLY A 50 -10.80 -2.14 6.68
CA GLY A 50 -9.80 -2.46 7.70
C GLY A 50 -8.44 -1.85 7.43
N VAL A 51 -7.66 -1.73 8.50
CA VAL A 51 -6.25 -1.35 8.47
C VAL A 51 -5.42 -2.63 8.55
N TYR A 52 -4.67 -2.94 7.52
CA TYR A 52 -3.83 -4.12 7.43
C TYR A 52 -2.38 -3.75 7.72
N VAL A 53 -1.73 -4.51 8.60
CA VAL A 53 -0.33 -4.29 8.99
C VAL A 53 0.41 -5.63 8.99
N ILE A 54 1.62 -5.63 8.45
CA ILE A 54 2.50 -6.80 8.51
C ILE A 54 3.15 -6.90 9.89
N GLN A 55 3.26 -8.13 10.38
CA GLN A 55 4.08 -8.49 11.51
C GLN A 55 4.95 -9.68 11.16
N ASN A 56 6.26 -9.54 11.33
CA ASN A 56 7.21 -10.64 11.27
C ASN A 56 7.68 -10.98 12.70
N THR A 57 7.57 -12.24 13.10
CA THR A 57 8.13 -12.70 14.37
C THR A 57 9.56 -13.18 14.13
N ALA A 58 10.54 -12.58 14.82
CA ALA A 58 11.90 -13.07 14.78
C ALA A 58 11.98 -14.49 15.39
N PRO A 59 12.85 -15.37 14.86
CA PRO A 59 13.17 -16.61 15.57
C PRO A 59 13.72 -16.24 16.95
N PRO A 60 13.40 -17.02 18.02
CA PRO A 60 13.92 -16.75 19.34
C PRO A 60 15.45 -16.67 19.30
N ALA A 61 16.02 -15.59 19.82
CA ALA A 61 17.46 -15.41 19.87
C ALA A 61 18.11 -16.62 20.55
N SER A 62 19.07 -17.26 19.89
CA SER A 62 19.83 -18.35 20.44
C SER A 62 20.76 -17.83 21.55
N GLY A 63 20.24 -17.77 22.77
CA GLY A 63 20.95 -17.31 23.95
C GLY A 63 20.63 -18.16 25.16
N SER A 64 21.52 -19.07 25.44
CA SER A 64 21.70 -19.88 26.63
C SER A 64 21.21 -21.33 26.60
N VAL A 65 22.20 -22.19 26.88
CA VAL A 65 22.18 -23.62 27.01
C VAL A 65 21.08 -24.13 27.92
N ALA A 66 20.03 -24.67 27.35
CA ALA A 66 19.26 -25.72 27.99
C ALA A 66 18.96 -26.77 26.93
N LYS A 67 19.44 -27.97 27.19
CA LYS A 67 19.31 -29.16 26.34
C LYS A 67 17.85 -29.62 26.38
N ALA A 68 17.00 -28.94 25.64
CA ALA A 68 15.64 -29.36 25.31
C ALA A 68 15.57 -29.39 23.78
N SER A 69 15.00 -30.45 23.23
CA SER A 69 14.75 -30.62 21.80
C SER A 69 14.02 -29.35 21.30
N ALA A 70 14.78 -28.37 20.81
CA ALA A 70 14.26 -27.16 20.26
C ALA A 70 13.72 -27.51 18.88
N THR A 71 12.41 -27.64 18.76
CA THR A 71 11.72 -27.22 17.53
C THR A 71 12.05 -25.75 17.37
N THR A 72 13.01 -25.40 16.53
CA THR A 72 13.25 -24.03 16.10
C THR A 72 11.95 -23.57 15.45
N THR A 73 11.18 -22.75 16.15
CA THR A 73 10.03 -22.08 15.55
C THR A 73 10.61 -21.16 14.48
N ALA A 74 10.37 -21.48 13.22
CA ALA A 74 10.77 -20.61 12.10
C ALA A 74 10.10 -19.25 12.30
N ALA A 75 10.77 -18.17 11.87
CA ALA A 75 10.12 -16.86 11.77
C ALA A 75 8.83 -17.03 10.95
N THR A 76 7.78 -16.33 11.34
CA THR A 76 6.50 -16.37 10.64
C THR A 76 6.04 -14.97 10.33
N GLY A 77 5.67 -14.73 9.07
CA GLY A 77 5.00 -13.50 8.65
C GLY A 77 3.48 -13.64 8.86
N THR A 78 2.87 -12.60 9.40
CA THR A 78 1.42 -12.50 9.58
C THR A 78 0.92 -11.14 9.10
N ILE A 79 -0.32 -11.10 8.58
CA ILE A 79 -1.05 -9.87 8.29
C ILE A 79 -2.10 -9.71 9.37
N LEU A 80 -2.06 -8.60 10.08
CA LEU A 80 -3.03 -8.24 11.12
C LEU A 80 -4.01 -7.23 10.55
N GLN A 81 -5.30 -7.49 10.68
CA GLN A 81 -6.36 -6.53 10.33
C GLN A 81 -6.91 -5.87 11.59
N PHE A 82 -6.98 -4.55 11.59
CA PHE A 82 -7.60 -3.75 12.64
C PHE A 82 -8.80 -2.99 12.08
N SER A 83 -9.74 -2.64 12.96
CA SER A 83 -10.83 -1.73 12.59
C SER A 83 -10.29 -0.35 12.21
N THR A 84 -10.91 0.32 11.24
CA THR A 84 -10.62 1.74 10.92
C THR A 84 -10.94 2.70 12.08
N SER A 85 -11.74 2.24 13.08
CA SER A 85 -12.02 2.93 14.34
C SER A 85 -11.10 2.55 15.49
N ALA A 86 -10.04 1.77 15.25
CA ALA A 86 -9.10 1.33 16.28
C ALA A 86 -8.46 2.52 17.01
N SER A 87 -8.32 2.40 18.33
CA SER A 87 -7.67 3.40 19.19
C SER A 87 -7.06 2.75 20.42
N GLY A 88 -6.03 3.39 21.01
CA GLY A 88 -5.37 2.90 22.22
C GLY A 88 -4.69 1.54 22.02
N ALA A 89 -4.86 0.62 22.98
CA ALA A 89 -4.37 -0.76 22.86
C ALA A 89 -5.39 -1.59 22.07
N ALA A 90 -5.19 -1.69 20.75
CA ALA A 90 -6.10 -2.38 19.84
C ALA A 90 -5.77 -3.88 19.73
N THR A 91 -6.80 -4.69 19.52
CA THR A 91 -6.67 -6.09 19.15
C THR A 91 -7.04 -6.26 17.68
N PRO A 92 -6.31 -7.10 16.92
CA PRO A 92 -6.70 -7.41 15.56
C PRO A 92 -8.12 -8.00 15.50
N VAL A 93 -8.91 -7.57 14.53
CA VAL A 93 -10.24 -8.16 14.24
C VAL A 93 -10.11 -9.42 13.39
N SER A 94 -9.03 -9.52 12.62
CA SER A 94 -8.66 -10.69 11.83
C SER A 94 -7.14 -10.83 11.76
N THR A 95 -6.67 -12.03 11.49
CA THR A 95 -5.25 -12.34 11.29
C THR A 95 -5.14 -13.34 10.15
N ILE A 96 -4.28 -13.06 9.17
CA ILE A 96 -3.88 -14.05 8.15
C ILE A 96 -2.50 -14.56 8.56
N ALA A 97 -2.40 -15.85 8.87
CA ALA A 97 -1.16 -16.51 9.23
C ALA A 97 -0.94 -17.72 8.33
N ASN A 98 0.10 -17.68 7.51
CA ASN A 98 0.47 -18.81 6.68
C ASN A 98 1.72 -19.48 7.24
N LEU A 99 1.62 -20.75 7.60
CA LEU A 99 2.71 -21.50 8.24
C LEU A 99 3.93 -21.70 7.32
N ASN A 100 3.78 -21.49 6.01
CA ASN A 100 4.88 -21.62 5.04
C ASN A 100 5.61 -20.29 4.77
N VAL A 101 5.07 -19.17 5.25
CA VAL A 101 5.66 -17.83 5.08
C VAL A 101 6.57 -17.52 6.26
N THR A 102 7.83 -17.23 5.97
CA THR A 102 8.84 -16.89 6.98
C THR A 102 8.98 -15.40 7.22
N SER A 103 8.70 -14.58 6.19
CA SER A 103 8.64 -13.11 6.33
C SER A 103 7.75 -12.50 5.26
N LEU A 104 7.20 -11.35 5.57
CA LEU A 104 6.44 -10.46 4.67
C LEU A 104 7.16 -9.11 4.60
N ALA A 105 7.07 -8.40 3.47
CA ALA A 105 7.73 -7.10 3.35
C ALA A 105 6.79 -5.97 2.93
N TYR A 106 6.12 -6.07 1.80
CA TYR A 106 5.27 -5.00 1.25
C TYR A 106 3.82 -5.44 1.25
N LEU A 107 2.92 -4.51 1.48
CA LEU A 107 1.48 -4.74 1.58
C LEU A 107 0.74 -3.73 0.71
N ALA A 108 -0.23 -4.21 -0.06
CA ALA A 108 -1.14 -3.39 -0.84
C ALA A 108 -2.54 -4.00 -0.81
N VAL A 109 -3.57 -3.20 -1.10
CA VAL A 109 -4.95 -3.65 -1.21
C VAL A 109 -5.56 -3.00 -2.44
N ASP A 110 -6.27 -3.77 -3.25
CA ASP A 110 -6.92 -3.26 -4.46
C ASP A 110 -8.33 -2.68 -4.19
N GLY A 111 -8.98 -2.23 -5.26
CA GLY A 111 -10.32 -1.63 -5.19
C GLY A 111 -11.45 -2.60 -4.78
N THR A 112 -11.19 -3.91 -4.72
CA THR A 112 -12.13 -4.94 -4.26
C THR A 112 -11.87 -5.41 -2.83
N GLY A 113 -10.73 -4.99 -2.25
CA GLY A 113 -10.29 -5.35 -0.91
C GLY A 113 -9.41 -6.59 -0.88
N ASP A 114 -8.96 -7.08 -2.03
CA ASP A 114 -8.01 -8.18 -2.08
C ASP A 114 -6.62 -7.70 -1.65
N ILE A 115 -5.96 -8.52 -0.84
CA ILE A 115 -4.74 -8.17 -0.11
C ILE A 115 -3.53 -8.77 -0.82
N TYR A 116 -2.56 -7.95 -1.16
CA TYR A 116 -1.32 -8.34 -1.82
C TYR A 116 -0.12 -8.13 -0.89
N THR A 117 0.79 -9.09 -0.88
CA THR A 117 2.03 -8.97 -0.11
C THR A 117 3.19 -9.65 -0.80
N THR A 118 4.40 -9.14 -0.61
CA THR A 118 5.61 -9.91 -0.94
C THR A 118 5.99 -10.79 0.24
N ALA A 119 6.27 -12.05 -0.03
CA ALA A 119 6.49 -13.07 0.98
C ALA A 119 7.73 -13.90 0.70
N THR A 120 8.49 -14.24 1.74
CA THR A 120 9.50 -15.29 1.68
C THR A 120 8.89 -16.58 2.22
N GLU A 121 8.89 -17.63 1.40
CA GLU A 121 8.27 -18.91 1.70
C GLU A 121 9.34 -19.94 2.03
N GLY A 122 9.63 -20.16 3.29
CA GLY A 122 10.52 -21.23 3.77
C GLY A 122 11.77 -21.47 2.91
N THR A 123 11.84 -22.64 2.30
CA THR A 123 12.93 -23.05 1.38
C THR A 123 12.55 -22.92 -0.10
N THR A 124 11.33 -22.52 -0.43
CA THR A 124 10.78 -22.57 -1.80
C THR A 124 10.97 -21.28 -2.57
N GLY A 125 11.34 -20.17 -1.91
CA GLY A 125 11.64 -18.93 -2.60
C GLY A 125 10.89 -17.72 -2.06
N THR A 126 10.72 -16.73 -2.92
CA THR A 126 10.00 -15.48 -2.62
C THR A 126 8.93 -15.30 -3.69
N SER A 127 7.77 -14.75 -3.30
CA SER A 127 6.63 -14.54 -4.19
C SER A 127 5.86 -13.27 -3.84
N VAL A 128 5.10 -12.73 -4.79
CA VAL A 128 3.90 -11.95 -4.47
C VAL A 128 2.77 -12.92 -4.21
N LEU A 129 2.06 -12.74 -3.11
CA LEU A 129 0.87 -13.51 -2.74
C LEU A 129 -0.35 -12.60 -2.71
N GLU A 130 -1.48 -13.11 -3.20
CA GLU A 130 -2.78 -12.46 -3.10
C GLU A 130 -3.71 -13.26 -2.20
N PHE A 131 -4.38 -12.59 -1.30
CA PHE A 131 -5.42 -13.15 -0.44
C PHE A 131 -6.73 -12.42 -0.69
N PRO A 132 -7.85 -13.15 -0.86
CA PRO A 132 -9.15 -12.52 -1.01
C PRO A 132 -9.52 -11.64 0.18
N VAL A 133 -10.32 -10.62 -0.07
CA VAL A 133 -10.95 -9.80 0.97
C VAL A 133 -11.61 -10.69 2.04
N ASN A 134 -11.54 -10.27 3.30
CA ASN A 134 -12.02 -11.05 4.47
C ASN A 134 -11.25 -12.37 4.76
N SER A 135 -10.09 -12.57 4.14
CA SER A 135 -9.22 -13.68 4.49
C SER A 135 -8.83 -13.67 5.97
N SER A 136 -8.78 -14.83 6.58
CA SER A 136 -8.44 -14.99 8.00
C SER A 136 -7.77 -16.32 8.29
N ASN A 137 -7.13 -16.41 9.46
CA ASN A 137 -6.47 -17.62 9.93
C ASN A 137 -5.44 -18.14 8.91
N ASN A 138 -5.55 -19.41 8.56
CA ASN A 138 -4.66 -20.12 7.65
C ASN A 138 -5.13 -20.01 6.18
N ALA A 139 -5.63 -18.84 5.77
CA ALA A 139 -6.08 -18.61 4.40
C ALA A 139 -4.94 -18.94 3.42
N GLN A 140 -5.32 -19.60 2.33
CA GLN A 140 -4.39 -19.87 1.23
C GLN A 140 -4.46 -18.73 0.22
N PRO A 141 -3.34 -18.33 -0.38
CA PRO A 141 -3.36 -17.34 -1.44
C PRO A 141 -4.11 -17.90 -2.66
N THR A 142 -4.88 -17.06 -3.31
CA THR A 142 -5.58 -17.38 -4.58
C THR A 142 -4.65 -17.21 -5.77
N ARG A 143 -3.63 -16.36 -5.63
CA ARG A 143 -2.65 -16.06 -6.65
C ARG A 143 -1.25 -16.00 -6.03
N ALA A 144 -0.26 -16.52 -6.77
CA ALA A 144 1.14 -16.43 -6.39
C ALA A 144 2.00 -16.19 -7.63
N ILE A 145 2.86 -15.18 -7.59
CA ILE A 145 3.83 -14.86 -8.65
C ILE A 145 5.23 -15.04 -8.05
N PRO A 146 5.92 -16.15 -8.34
CA PRO A 146 7.25 -16.43 -7.79
C PRO A 146 8.31 -15.52 -8.39
N PHE A 147 9.35 -15.19 -7.61
CA PHE A 147 10.48 -14.40 -8.10
C PHE A 147 11.48 -15.31 -8.81
N ASN A 148 11.66 -15.06 -10.09
CA ASN A 148 12.57 -15.85 -10.93
C ASN A 148 12.89 -15.11 -12.24
N THR A 149 13.68 -15.75 -13.09
CA THR A 149 14.10 -15.17 -14.38
C THR A 149 12.96 -14.97 -15.39
N THR A 150 11.88 -15.76 -15.31
CA THR A 150 10.70 -15.60 -16.17
C THR A 150 9.88 -14.39 -15.76
N THR A 151 9.63 -14.24 -14.45
CA THR A 151 8.89 -13.09 -13.90
C THR A 151 9.73 -11.82 -13.88
N GLN A 152 11.03 -11.93 -14.10
CA GLN A 152 12.01 -10.84 -14.03
C GLN A 152 12.02 -10.12 -12.67
N ILE A 153 11.47 -10.75 -11.62
CA ILE A 153 11.52 -10.25 -10.25
C ILE A 153 12.70 -10.91 -9.54
N SER A 154 13.53 -10.09 -8.91
CA SER A 154 14.68 -10.56 -8.12
C SER A 154 14.63 -10.09 -6.67
N VAL A 155 14.61 -8.79 -6.46
CA VAL A 155 14.56 -8.14 -5.14
C VAL A 155 13.61 -6.94 -5.23
N PRO A 156 12.30 -7.14 -5.02
CA PRO A 156 11.37 -6.02 -5.01
C PRO A 156 11.64 -5.11 -3.81
N ASN A 157 11.58 -3.82 -4.05
CA ASN A 157 11.72 -2.76 -3.05
C ASN A 157 10.39 -2.00 -2.84
N GLY A 158 9.29 -2.55 -3.31
CA GLY A 158 7.97 -1.97 -3.19
C GLY A 158 6.92 -2.86 -3.84
N LEU A 159 5.67 -2.52 -3.61
CA LEU A 159 4.50 -3.15 -4.21
C LEU A 159 3.41 -2.09 -4.30
N ALA A 160 2.86 -1.92 -5.49
CA ALA A 160 1.63 -1.19 -5.69
C ALA A 160 0.64 -2.05 -6.46
N VAL A 161 -0.64 -1.81 -6.24
CA VAL A 161 -1.74 -2.44 -6.96
C VAL A 161 -2.73 -1.35 -7.35
N ASP A 162 -3.23 -1.41 -8.58
CA ASP A 162 -4.30 -0.52 -9.02
C ASP A 162 -5.69 -1.07 -8.64
N ALA A 163 -6.74 -0.32 -8.97
CA ALA A 163 -8.11 -0.72 -8.67
C ALA A 163 -8.58 -1.97 -9.41
N ALA A 164 -7.90 -2.36 -10.49
CA ALA A 164 -8.19 -3.55 -11.29
C ALA A 164 -7.40 -4.80 -10.83
N GLY A 165 -6.47 -4.65 -9.88
CA GLY A 165 -5.59 -5.71 -9.38
C GLY A 165 -4.32 -5.89 -10.23
N ASP A 166 -3.97 -4.94 -11.12
CA ASP A 166 -2.69 -4.94 -11.82
C ASP A 166 -1.59 -4.51 -10.85
N LEU A 167 -0.44 -5.18 -10.91
CA LEU A 167 0.65 -5.02 -9.95
C LEU A 167 1.83 -4.26 -10.56
N ALA A 168 2.45 -3.38 -9.78
CA ALA A 168 3.73 -2.77 -10.08
C ALA A 168 4.73 -3.07 -8.95
N LEU A 169 5.86 -3.67 -9.33
CA LEU A 169 6.94 -4.06 -8.41
C LEU A 169 8.22 -3.31 -8.78
N PRO A 170 8.57 -2.25 -8.05
CA PRO A 170 9.91 -1.67 -8.15
C PRO A 170 10.97 -2.68 -7.74
N GLU A 171 12.02 -2.81 -8.57
CA GLU A 171 13.12 -3.75 -8.40
C GLU A 171 14.41 -3.01 -8.04
N ALA A 172 15.12 -3.45 -7.02
CA ALA A 172 16.42 -2.90 -6.67
C ALA A 172 17.36 -2.93 -7.90
N ASN A 173 17.86 -1.76 -8.30
CA ASN A 173 18.84 -1.57 -9.38
C ASN A 173 18.40 -1.99 -10.79
N SER A 174 17.16 -2.37 -11.03
CA SER A 174 16.76 -2.95 -12.32
C SER A 174 15.58 -2.31 -13.02
N GLY A 175 14.59 -1.77 -12.32
CA GLY A 175 13.42 -1.17 -12.97
C GLY A 175 12.12 -1.48 -12.24
N ILE A 176 11.04 -1.60 -13.01
CA ILE A 176 9.70 -1.89 -12.47
C ILE A 176 9.08 -2.99 -13.31
N ALA A 177 8.74 -4.12 -12.69
CA ALA A 177 7.96 -5.18 -13.33
C ALA A 177 6.46 -4.92 -13.15
N ILE A 178 5.69 -4.98 -14.24
CA ILE A 178 4.23 -4.76 -14.24
C ILE A 178 3.53 -6.06 -14.65
N PHE A 179 2.54 -6.46 -13.86
CA PHE A 179 1.75 -7.68 -14.07
C PHE A 179 0.27 -7.36 -14.13
N ALA A 180 -0.42 -7.96 -15.09
CA ALA A 180 -1.88 -7.90 -15.13
C ALA A 180 -2.52 -8.62 -13.93
N SER A 181 -3.71 -8.20 -13.54
CA SER A 181 -4.53 -8.82 -12.47
C SER A 181 -4.77 -10.32 -12.66
N THR A 182 -4.68 -10.82 -13.88
CA THR A 182 -4.81 -12.25 -14.21
C THR A 182 -3.50 -13.04 -14.12
N ALA A 183 -2.35 -12.38 -13.89
CA ALA A 183 -1.05 -13.04 -13.82
C ALA A 183 -0.97 -13.98 -12.61
N ASN A 184 -0.61 -15.24 -12.82
CA ASN A 184 -0.45 -16.24 -11.78
C ASN A 184 0.65 -17.24 -12.16
N GLY A 185 1.42 -17.68 -11.19
CA GLY A 185 2.55 -18.56 -11.43
C GLY A 185 3.74 -17.86 -12.11
N SER A 186 4.61 -18.64 -12.73
CA SER A 186 5.82 -18.16 -13.40
C SER A 186 5.49 -17.62 -14.80
N VAL A 187 5.01 -16.39 -14.88
CA VAL A 187 4.66 -15.68 -16.11
C VAL A 187 5.55 -14.46 -16.28
N ALA A 188 5.79 -14.06 -17.55
CA ALA A 188 6.51 -12.81 -17.81
C ALA A 188 5.63 -11.60 -17.41
N PRO A 189 6.24 -10.47 -16.99
CA PRO A 189 5.51 -9.23 -16.79
C PRO A 189 4.85 -8.80 -18.09
N THR A 190 3.70 -8.15 -18.01
CA THR A 190 3.01 -7.54 -19.16
C THR A 190 3.79 -6.36 -19.69
N ASP A 191 4.53 -5.70 -18.80
CA ASP A 191 5.40 -4.59 -19.12
C ASP A 191 6.59 -4.52 -18.17
N TYR A 192 7.71 -3.91 -18.61
CA TYR A 192 8.91 -3.74 -17.81
C TYR A 192 9.57 -2.40 -18.10
N ILE A 193 9.52 -1.49 -17.12
CA ILE A 193 10.21 -0.20 -17.20
C ILE A 193 11.65 -0.40 -16.72
N ALA A 194 12.59 -0.50 -17.66
CA ALA A 194 14.00 -0.71 -17.33
C ALA A 194 14.60 0.49 -16.60
N GLY A 195 15.47 0.25 -15.63
CA GLY A 195 16.20 1.28 -14.91
C GLY A 195 17.25 1.98 -15.77
N GLY A 196 17.58 3.21 -15.43
CA GLY A 196 18.53 4.06 -16.14
C GLY A 196 18.00 4.62 -17.46
N GLY A 197 18.88 5.25 -18.24
CA GLY A 197 18.53 5.79 -19.55
C GLY A 197 17.34 6.76 -19.52
N ALA A 198 16.34 6.51 -20.38
CA ALA A 198 15.17 7.37 -20.51
C ALA A 198 14.25 7.36 -19.27
N SER A 199 14.20 6.25 -18.54
CA SER A 199 13.35 6.13 -17.34
C SER A 199 13.87 6.92 -16.14
N THR A 200 15.16 7.26 -16.12
CA THR A 200 15.84 7.93 -15.01
C THR A 200 15.74 7.22 -13.66
N LEU A 201 15.27 5.97 -13.66
CA LEU A 201 15.15 5.16 -12.44
C LEU A 201 16.54 4.71 -11.95
N VAL A 202 16.81 4.98 -10.69
CA VAL A 202 18.00 4.53 -9.97
C VAL A 202 17.57 4.08 -8.58
N ASN A 203 17.60 2.77 -8.34
CA ASN A 203 17.18 2.16 -7.08
C ASN A 203 15.76 2.59 -6.64
N PRO A 204 14.70 2.22 -7.39
CA PRO A 204 13.34 2.49 -6.99
C PRO A 204 12.97 1.72 -5.70
N THR A 205 12.27 2.35 -4.75
CA THR A 205 12.05 1.80 -3.39
C THR A 205 10.62 1.78 -2.91
N ALA A 206 9.72 2.56 -3.47
CA ALA A 206 8.30 2.53 -3.14
C ALA A 206 7.48 2.91 -4.37
N ALA A 207 6.25 2.44 -4.41
CA ALA A 207 5.30 2.70 -5.50
C ALA A 207 3.90 3.00 -4.97
N ALA A 208 3.17 3.83 -5.71
CA ALA A 208 1.73 4.03 -5.57
C ALA A 208 1.11 4.27 -6.96
N VAL A 209 -0.15 3.90 -7.12
CA VAL A 209 -0.93 4.13 -8.35
C VAL A 209 -2.12 5.01 -8.01
N ASP A 210 -2.40 6.05 -8.80
CA ASP A 210 -3.60 6.88 -8.63
C ASP A 210 -4.78 6.36 -9.47
N THR A 211 -5.92 7.02 -9.35
CA THR A 211 -7.16 6.64 -10.07
C THR A 211 -7.12 6.90 -11.57
N ASP A 212 -6.11 7.61 -12.07
CA ASP A 212 -5.85 7.86 -13.49
C ASP A 212 -4.76 6.93 -14.05
N ASP A 213 -4.42 5.86 -13.32
CA ASP A 213 -3.37 4.88 -13.62
C ASP A 213 -1.97 5.50 -13.77
N ASN A 214 -1.69 6.61 -13.07
CA ASN A 214 -0.33 7.10 -12.97
C ASN A 214 0.42 6.35 -11.87
N LEU A 215 1.58 5.83 -12.24
CA LEU A 215 2.48 5.09 -11.34
C LEU A 215 3.54 6.04 -10.77
N TYR A 216 3.45 6.33 -9.50
CA TYR A 216 4.42 7.12 -8.73
C TYR A 216 5.47 6.19 -8.15
N ILE A 217 6.74 6.55 -8.30
CA ILE A 217 7.89 5.78 -7.82
C ILE A 217 8.81 6.66 -7.00
N VAL A 218 9.18 6.21 -5.82
CA VAL A 218 10.32 6.75 -5.07
C VAL A 218 11.60 6.30 -5.73
N ASN A 219 12.42 7.26 -6.13
CA ASN A 219 13.68 7.08 -6.82
C ASN A 219 14.83 7.50 -5.88
N SER A 220 15.55 6.54 -5.29
CA SER A 220 16.43 6.77 -4.15
C SER A 220 17.93 6.66 -4.46
N GLY A 221 18.33 6.57 -5.73
CA GLY A 221 19.74 6.48 -6.12
C GLY A 221 20.55 7.75 -5.79
N GLU A 222 21.85 7.61 -5.56
CA GLU A 222 22.72 8.70 -5.09
C GLU A 222 22.81 9.92 -6.04
N ASP A 223 22.65 9.72 -7.34
CA ASP A 223 22.79 10.78 -8.36
C ASP A 223 21.45 11.33 -8.87
N VAL A 224 20.32 10.99 -8.24
CA VAL A 224 19.02 11.46 -8.71
C VAL A 224 18.72 12.86 -8.21
N THR A 225 18.24 13.71 -9.12
CA THR A 225 17.79 15.07 -8.79
C THR A 225 16.31 15.14 -8.41
N ASN A 226 15.55 14.10 -8.79
CA ASN A 226 14.11 14.03 -8.58
C ASN A 226 13.77 12.76 -7.80
N PRO A 227 13.52 12.87 -6.50
CA PRO A 227 13.22 11.71 -5.65
C PRO A 227 11.88 11.05 -5.96
N ILE A 228 10.98 11.67 -6.72
CA ILE A 228 9.75 11.06 -7.22
C ILE A 228 9.72 11.16 -8.74
N VAL A 229 9.46 10.03 -9.41
CA VAL A 229 9.19 9.97 -10.85
C VAL A 229 7.82 9.35 -11.08
N VAL A 230 7.13 9.78 -12.13
CA VAL A 230 5.76 9.36 -12.43
C VAL A 230 5.69 8.84 -13.85
N PHE A 231 5.17 7.63 -13.99
CA PHE A 231 4.91 6.97 -15.26
C PHE A 231 3.40 6.83 -15.48
N ASN A 232 3.01 6.60 -16.71
CA ASN A 232 1.70 6.02 -17.00
C ASN A 232 1.85 4.50 -16.99
N THR A 233 0.94 3.74 -16.42
CA THR A 233 0.98 2.28 -16.31
C THR A 233 1.04 1.57 -17.68
N THR A 234 0.69 2.25 -18.77
CA THR A 234 0.77 1.73 -20.13
C THR A 234 2.02 2.15 -20.88
N SER A 235 2.94 2.93 -20.29
CA SER A 235 4.12 3.46 -21.00
C SER A 235 5.43 2.86 -20.47
N THR A 236 6.18 2.26 -21.41
CA THR A 236 7.54 1.76 -21.22
C THR A 236 8.54 2.81 -21.64
N GLY A 237 8.97 3.70 -20.80
CA GLY A 237 9.92 4.70 -21.26
C GLY A 237 10.24 5.80 -20.27
N ALA A 238 10.36 7.02 -20.75
CA ALA A 238 10.60 8.18 -19.90
C ALA A 238 9.41 8.48 -19.00
N PRO A 239 9.64 8.96 -17.75
CA PRO A 239 8.57 9.40 -16.89
C PRO A 239 7.79 10.56 -17.54
N ILE A 240 6.47 10.59 -17.33
CA ILE A 240 5.62 11.67 -17.81
C ILE A 240 5.86 12.97 -17.02
N ARG A 241 6.32 12.86 -15.78
CA ARG A 241 6.76 13.97 -14.93
C ARG A 241 7.64 13.47 -13.79
N SER A 242 8.29 14.39 -13.11
CA SER A 242 9.06 14.12 -11.89
C SER A 242 8.86 15.26 -10.88
N ILE A 243 9.01 14.96 -9.59
CA ILE A 243 8.89 15.92 -8.49
C ILE A 243 10.20 15.89 -7.71
N GLY A 244 10.85 17.05 -7.58
CA GLY A 244 12.12 17.17 -6.88
C GLY A 244 12.67 18.58 -6.94
N GLY A 245 13.58 18.89 -6.04
CA GLY A 245 14.20 20.19 -5.92
C GLY A 245 13.97 20.83 -4.55
N ALA A 246 14.65 21.95 -4.28
CA ALA A 246 14.73 22.55 -2.94
C ALA A 246 13.37 22.97 -2.34
N LEU A 247 12.37 23.33 -3.18
CA LEU A 247 11.06 23.76 -2.69
C LEU A 247 10.17 22.58 -2.30
N THR A 248 10.49 21.35 -2.73
CA THR A 248 9.70 20.16 -2.41
C THR A 248 9.87 19.66 -0.98
N ALA A 249 10.81 20.21 -0.23
CA ALA A 249 11.25 19.75 1.09
C ALA A 249 11.81 18.31 1.12
N MET A 250 12.01 17.69 -0.04
CA MET A 250 12.59 16.36 -0.19
C MET A 250 14.07 16.46 -0.56
N THR A 251 14.86 15.50 -0.06
CA THR A 251 16.23 15.24 -0.50
C THR A 251 16.31 13.80 -0.99
N VAL A 252 17.38 13.48 -1.73
CA VAL A 252 17.62 12.11 -2.19
C VAL A 252 17.65 11.15 -0.99
N GLY A 253 16.91 10.05 -1.08
CA GLY A 253 16.79 9.05 -0.02
C GLY A 253 15.93 9.47 1.17
N SER A 254 15.30 10.67 1.14
CA SER A 254 14.40 11.11 2.22
C SER A 254 12.96 10.58 2.12
N PRO A 255 12.34 10.39 0.94
CA PRO A 255 11.05 9.71 0.85
C PRO A 255 11.20 8.23 1.25
N GLN A 256 10.34 7.77 2.17
CA GLN A 256 10.34 6.39 2.67
C GLN A 256 9.14 5.59 2.14
N ALA A 257 7.98 6.23 2.06
CA ALA A 257 6.74 5.63 1.56
C ALA A 257 5.91 6.68 0.83
N ILE A 258 5.07 6.23 -0.08
CA ILE A 258 4.13 7.07 -0.84
C ILE A 258 2.77 6.40 -0.93
N ALA A 259 1.74 7.22 -1.01
CA ALA A 259 0.36 6.80 -1.27
C ALA A 259 -0.39 7.90 -2.03
N THR A 260 -1.48 7.55 -2.70
CA THR A 260 -2.35 8.51 -3.41
C THR A 260 -3.76 8.45 -2.84
N ASP A 261 -4.45 9.59 -2.78
CA ASP A 261 -5.87 9.62 -2.44
C ASP A 261 -6.75 9.54 -3.71
N ALA A 262 -8.08 9.42 -3.51
CA ALA A 262 -9.04 9.34 -4.61
C ALA A 262 -9.10 10.61 -5.49
N ALA A 263 -8.57 11.72 -5.03
CA ALA A 263 -8.42 12.94 -5.82
C ALA A 263 -7.10 13.01 -6.59
N GLY A 264 -6.24 11.99 -6.45
CA GLY A 264 -4.92 11.91 -7.07
C GLY A 264 -3.84 12.72 -6.36
N ASN A 265 -4.10 13.25 -5.15
CA ASN A 265 -3.04 13.90 -4.37
C ASN A 265 -2.01 12.85 -3.93
N LEU A 266 -0.73 13.20 -4.04
CA LEU A 266 0.38 12.35 -3.61
C LEU A 266 0.78 12.70 -2.18
N TYR A 267 0.78 11.71 -1.31
CA TYR A 267 1.28 11.75 0.07
C TYR A 267 2.66 11.10 0.12
N VAL A 268 3.61 11.79 0.72
CA VAL A 268 5.00 11.34 0.82
C VAL A 268 5.42 11.33 2.29
N ALA A 269 5.73 10.15 2.82
CA ALA A 269 6.43 10.03 4.10
C ALA A 269 7.88 10.41 3.88
N ASN A 270 8.31 11.51 4.47
CA ASN A 270 9.61 12.12 4.23
C ASN A 270 10.41 12.18 5.53
N VAL A 271 11.68 11.74 5.51
CA VAL A 271 12.57 11.75 6.68
C VAL A 271 13.85 12.45 6.32
N VAL A 272 14.02 13.68 6.78
CA VAL A 272 15.23 14.48 6.57
C VAL A 272 15.94 14.67 7.90
N SER A 273 17.19 14.22 7.98
CA SER A 273 18.03 14.38 9.20
C SER A 273 17.34 13.86 10.47
N GLY A 274 16.57 12.80 10.38
CA GLY A 274 15.85 12.19 11.50
C GLY A 274 14.55 12.89 11.88
N VAL A 275 14.13 13.91 11.15
CA VAL A 275 12.83 14.58 11.31
C VAL A 275 11.88 14.06 10.25
N SER A 276 10.75 13.54 10.69
CA SER A 276 9.70 13.04 9.81
C SER A 276 8.64 14.08 9.52
N SER A 277 8.15 14.07 8.29
CA SER A 277 7.00 14.83 7.82
C SER A 277 6.19 14.03 6.81
N ILE A 278 4.92 14.40 6.63
CA ILE A 278 4.12 13.92 5.52
C ILE A 278 3.86 15.11 4.60
N LEU A 279 4.46 15.06 3.41
CA LEU A 279 4.31 16.09 2.39
C LEU A 279 3.15 15.69 1.47
N ILE A 280 2.25 16.62 1.19
CA ILE A 280 1.10 16.38 0.30
C ILE A 280 1.26 17.25 -0.93
N PHE A 281 1.27 16.63 -2.12
CA PHE A 281 1.38 17.29 -3.42
C PHE A 281 0.09 17.18 -4.21
N GLU A 282 -0.23 18.20 -5.00
CA GLU A 282 -1.34 18.16 -5.96
C GLU A 282 -1.09 17.09 -7.05
N PRO A 283 -2.16 16.55 -7.69
CA PRO A 283 -2.06 15.53 -8.74
C PRO A 283 -1.19 15.97 -9.93
N THR A 284 -1.13 17.27 -10.19
CA THR A 284 -0.37 17.87 -11.30
C THR A 284 1.03 18.34 -10.94
N ALA A 285 1.47 18.12 -9.69
CA ALA A 285 2.79 18.58 -9.22
C ALA A 285 3.90 18.06 -10.12
N THR A 286 4.83 18.94 -10.47
CA THR A 286 5.98 18.63 -11.33
C THR A 286 7.17 19.53 -11.01
N GLY A 287 8.38 19.00 -11.23
CA GLY A 287 9.62 19.73 -10.97
C GLY A 287 9.75 20.20 -9.52
N ASN A 288 10.23 21.42 -9.33
CA ASN A 288 10.49 22.02 -8.02
C ASN A 288 9.22 22.69 -7.43
N THR A 289 8.11 21.97 -7.37
CA THR A 289 6.84 22.44 -6.80
C THR A 289 6.82 22.23 -5.29
N PRO A 290 6.48 23.23 -4.47
CA PRO A 290 6.32 23.05 -3.03
C PRO A 290 5.11 22.13 -2.73
N PRO A 291 5.09 21.43 -1.59
CA PRO A 291 3.93 20.66 -1.17
C PRO A 291 2.74 21.61 -0.94
N LEU A 292 1.54 21.13 -1.21
CA LEU A 292 0.28 21.80 -0.91
C LEU A 292 0.07 21.93 0.60
N ARG A 293 0.46 20.89 1.35
CA ARG A 293 0.41 20.79 2.82
C ARG A 293 1.60 19.98 3.33
N ASP A 294 1.94 20.19 4.60
CA ASP A 294 3.05 19.53 5.30
C ASP A 294 2.65 19.22 6.74
N ILE A 295 2.40 17.95 7.06
CA ILE A 295 2.12 17.51 8.44
C ILE A 295 3.47 17.24 9.12
N THR A 296 3.88 18.13 10.03
CA THR A 296 5.18 18.07 10.72
C THR A 296 5.13 18.76 12.08
N GLY A 297 6.01 18.39 13.00
CA GLY A 297 6.15 19.02 14.32
C GLY A 297 5.81 18.10 15.48
N SER A 298 6.04 18.61 16.70
CA SER A 298 6.00 17.78 17.92
C SER A 298 4.62 17.22 18.28
N ASN A 299 3.53 17.89 17.88
CA ASN A 299 2.18 17.41 18.19
C ASN A 299 1.74 16.25 17.28
N THR A 300 2.41 16.06 16.13
CA THR A 300 2.08 15.01 15.18
C THR A 300 2.41 13.62 15.69
N LEU A 301 3.28 13.50 16.68
CA LEU A 301 3.81 12.22 17.20
C LEU A 301 4.57 11.40 16.13
N LEU A 302 4.90 12.00 14.99
CA LEU A 302 5.71 11.36 13.96
C LEU A 302 7.13 11.13 14.51
N GLY A 303 7.48 9.87 14.69
CA GLY A 303 8.84 9.42 14.93
C GLY A 303 9.53 9.08 13.61
N CYS A 304 10.05 7.86 13.44
CA CYS A 304 10.49 7.38 12.15
C CYS A 304 9.33 6.67 11.43
N VAL A 305 8.96 7.15 10.27
CA VAL A 305 7.81 6.65 9.50
C VAL A 305 8.24 5.45 8.65
N GLY A 306 7.54 4.32 8.78
CA GLY A 306 7.78 3.11 7.99
C GLY A 306 6.87 2.96 6.78
N GLY A 307 5.60 3.30 6.91
CA GLY A 307 4.60 3.16 5.85
C GLY A 307 3.41 4.10 6.02
N ILE A 308 2.73 4.39 4.93
CA ILE A 308 1.52 5.20 4.90
C ILE A 308 0.45 4.55 4.03
N ALA A 309 -0.81 4.75 4.36
CA ALA A 309 -1.96 4.36 3.56
C ALA A 309 -3.13 5.32 3.78
N LEU A 310 -4.04 5.38 2.83
CA LEU A 310 -5.22 6.24 2.88
C LEU A 310 -6.50 5.40 2.81
N ASP A 311 -7.53 5.81 3.53
CA ASP A 311 -8.88 5.26 3.34
C ASP A 311 -9.73 6.16 2.43
N ASN A 312 -10.89 5.64 2.05
CA ASN A 312 -11.86 6.37 1.23
C ASN A 312 -12.75 7.33 2.07
N GLU A 313 -12.54 7.38 3.39
CA GLU A 313 -13.27 8.26 4.32
C GLU A 313 -12.53 9.58 4.59
N GLY A 314 -11.34 9.76 4.02
CA GLY A 314 -10.54 10.97 4.15
C GLY A 314 -9.57 10.92 5.32
N TYR A 315 -9.02 9.76 5.63
CA TYR A 315 -7.97 9.61 6.63
C TYR A 315 -6.70 9.00 6.08
N LEU A 316 -5.60 9.51 6.60
CA LEU A 316 -4.24 9.01 6.39
C LEU A 316 -3.82 8.20 7.62
N TYR A 317 -3.32 7.00 7.39
CA TYR A 317 -2.73 6.14 8.41
C TYR A 317 -1.22 6.10 8.23
N VAL A 318 -0.49 6.28 9.31
CA VAL A 318 0.97 6.34 9.32
C VAL A 318 1.50 5.36 10.36
N VAL A 319 2.34 4.42 9.93
CA VAL A 319 3.07 3.57 10.88
C VAL A 319 4.34 4.29 11.28
N SER A 320 4.52 4.48 12.58
CA SER A 320 5.62 5.25 13.16
C SER A 320 6.26 4.49 14.32
N VAL A 321 7.59 4.50 14.37
CA VAL A 321 8.38 4.08 15.54
C VAL A 321 9.04 5.29 16.17
N PRO A 322 9.37 5.28 17.48
CA PRO A 322 9.87 6.48 18.17
C PRO A 322 11.10 7.11 17.52
N THR A 323 12.02 6.31 17.00
CA THR A 323 13.23 6.76 16.28
C THR A 323 13.61 5.74 15.22
N CYS A 324 14.25 6.17 14.14
CA CYS A 324 14.75 5.28 13.10
C CYS A 324 15.76 4.27 13.70
N GLY A 325 15.59 3.00 13.34
CA GLY A 325 16.37 1.90 13.92
C GLY A 325 15.92 1.46 15.32
N SER A 326 14.81 2.03 15.84
CA SER A 326 14.24 1.58 17.11
C SER A 326 13.67 0.18 17.00
N THR A 327 13.87 -0.63 18.03
CA THR A 327 13.19 -1.92 18.21
C THR A 327 11.90 -1.81 19.03
N ALA A 328 11.44 -0.59 19.32
CA ALA A 328 10.18 -0.37 20.02
C ALA A 328 9.00 -0.74 19.12
N SER A 329 7.91 -1.18 19.77
CA SER A 329 6.67 -1.47 19.05
C SER A 329 6.17 -0.22 18.31
N PRO A 330 5.68 -0.39 17.08
CA PRO A 330 5.16 0.72 16.28
C PRO A 330 3.85 1.25 16.85
N THR A 331 3.53 2.47 16.44
CA THR A 331 2.22 3.09 16.64
C THR A 331 1.64 3.42 15.28
N VAL A 332 0.37 3.15 15.05
CA VAL A 332 -0.37 3.68 13.91
C VAL A 332 -1.00 5.00 14.34
N LEU A 333 -0.71 6.04 13.58
CA LEU A 333 -1.24 7.39 13.74
C LEU A 333 -2.27 7.63 12.64
N LYS A 334 -3.45 8.11 12.99
CA LYS A 334 -4.53 8.45 12.04
C LYS A 334 -4.67 9.96 11.96
N PHE A 335 -4.56 10.53 10.75
CA PHE A 335 -4.73 11.96 10.50
C PHE A 335 -5.90 12.20 9.53
N SER A 336 -6.52 13.38 9.59
CA SER A 336 -7.39 13.84 8.50
C SER A 336 -6.54 14.14 7.26
N THR A 337 -7.01 13.79 6.07
CA THR A 337 -6.38 14.17 4.79
C THR A 337 -6.38 15.68 4.53
N THR A 338 -7.19 16.45 5.27
CA THR A 338 -7.17 17.91 5.25
C THR A 338 -6.18 18.53 6.24
N GLY A 339 -5.45 17.69 6.99
CA GLY A 339 -4.49 18.13 7.99
C GLY A 339 -3.32 18.90 7.41
N ASP A 340 -2.81 19.89 8.17
CA ASP A 340 -1.66 20.72 7.80
C ASP A 340 -0.92 21.21 9.04
N GLY A 341 0.39 21.36 8.95
CA GLY A 341 1.26 21.84 10.02
C GLY A 341 1.38 20.90 11.22
N ASN A 342 1.56 21.49 12.40
CA ASN A 342 1.82 20.78 13.66
C ASN A 342 0.51 20.32 14.34
N ILE A 343 -0.21 19.41 13.69
CA ILE A 343 -1.49 18.87 14.17
C ILE A 343 -1.29 17.57 14.95
N ALA A 344 -2.18 17.31 15.90
CA ALA A 344 -2.26 16.00 16.55
C ALA A 344 -3.02 14.99 15.67
N PRO A 345 -2.67 13.70 15.71
CA PRO A 345 -3.47 12.65 15.07
C PRO A 345 -4.88 12.60 15.71
N VAL A 346 -5.89 12.31 14.89
CA VAL A 346 -7.29 12.16 15.35
C VAL A 346 -7.47 10.87 16.14
N ALA A 347 -6.65 9.86 15.89
CA ALA A 347 -6.57 8.63 16.67
C ALA A 347 -5.14 8.06 16.60
N THR A 348 -4.79 7.29 17.62
CA THR A 348 -3.57 6.49 17.65
C THR A 348 -3.89 5.11 18.19
N PHE A 349 -3.26 4.07 17.66
CA PHE A 349 -3.35 2.76 18.27
C PHE A 349 -2.03 1.98 18.20
N THR A 350 -1.87 1.09 19.16
CA THR A 350 -0.80 0.08 19.22
C THR A 350 -1.45 -1.29 19.40
N SER A 351 -0.69 -2.35 19.27
CA SER A 351 -1.17 -3.69 19.58
C SER A 351 -0.22 -4.43 20.50
N ALA A 352 -0.77 -5.12 21.51
CA ALA A 352 0.01 -5.98 22.39
C ALA A 352 0.59 -7.21 21.67
N THR A 353 0.06 -7.54 20.49
CA THR A 353 0.58 -8.63 19.64
C THR A 353 1.82 -8.23 18.86
N TRP A 354 2.10 -6.93 18.71
CA TRP A 354 3.30 -6.47 18.01
C TRP A 354 4.53 -6.77 18.83
N THR A 355 5.36 -7.64 18.33
CA THR A 355 6.66 -7.97 18.90
C THR A 355 7.76 -7.14 18.25
N ASN A 356 8.77 -6.78 19.02
CA ASN A 356 9.85 -5.81 18.73
C ASN A 356 10.79 -6.20 17.58
N ALA A 357 10.35 -6.83 16.50
CA ALA A 357 11.28 -7.55 15.65
C ALA A 357 11.52 -6.99 14.26
N ASP A 358 10.65 -6.13 13.71
CA ASP A 358 10.86 -5.70 12.32
C ASP A 358 10.45 -4.24 12.09
N PRO A 359 11.41 -3.36 11.65
CA PRO A 359 11.11 -1.99 11.26
C PRO A 359 10.41 -1.86 9.89
N THR A 360 10.27 -2.94 9.13
CA THR A 360 9.59 -2.92 7.81
C THR A 360 8.08 -3.00 7.98
N LEU A 361 7.50 -1.92 8.49
CA LEU A 361 6.08 -1.84 8.78
C LEU A 361 5.33 -1.31 7.57
N SER A 362 4.97 -2.21 6.68
CA SER A 362 4.05 -1.89 5.59
C SER A 362 2.61 -1.88 6.10
N ILE A 363 1.83 -0.94 5.61
CA ILE A 363 0.42 -0.74 5.95
C ILE A 363 -0.39 -0.56 4.67
N ALA A 364 -1.58 -1.13 4.65
CA ALA A 364 -2.59 -0.88 3.62
C ALA A 364 -3.95 -0.68 4.29
N VAL A 365 -4.87 0.00 3.61
CA VAL A 365 -6.21 0.27 4.12
C VAL A 365 -7.22 0.04 2.99
N TYR A 366 -8.36 -0.56 3.35
CA TYR A 366 -9.50 -0.76 2.46
C TYR A 366 -10.74 -0.11 3.01
#